data_ac30560a1b396db847a416d59724496d
#
_entry.id   ac30560a1b396db847a416d59724496d
#
_cell.length_a   1.000
_cell.length_b   1.000
_cell.length_c   1.000
_cell.angle_alpha   90.00
_cell.angle_beta   90.00
_cell.angle_gamma   90.00
#
_symmetry.space_group_name_H-M   'P 1'
#
loop_
_entity.id
_entity.type
_entity.pdbx_description
1 polymer ?
#
loop_
_entity_poly.entity_id
_entity_poly.type
_entity_poly.pdbx_seq_one_letter_code
_entity_poly.pdbx_strand_id
1 'polypeptide(L)'
;MKENYFMGMDGFVWFTGVVEDRNDPSKLGRVKVRCLGLHSESTVDIPTEDLPWAHVMQSTNNPSMQGLGNTPTFLVEGTWVVGFFLDSVEKQQPLIMGTLPGIPQSVADTTKGFNDPNGTYPSEKITHSNHAIEESDVNRLARNDSGKEHAVVSAKNTGRTTGVAIANSSTTFDEPASAYSASYPKNHVMETESGHIKEYDDTSGQERIHEYHTKGTFYEIDKDGNKVTRVVGDNYEVIAGSDFVNVKGSANLTVSETLSIKAKTIQMEADTINEVYGTHTSTTGTYTHTATTGNTTYSSGEITVNSITQTKHTHSQGSDSDGDSEVETNSPTSGT
;
A
#
# COMPACT_ATOMS: atom_id res chain seq x y z
N MET A 1 -56.01 -8.42 -28.13
CA MET A 1 -55.14 -8.15 -26.97
C MET A 1 -54.15 -7.09 -27.38
N LYS A 2 -54.07 -5.96 -26.67
CA LYS A 2 -53.00 -4.99 -26.87
C LYS A 2 -51.77 -5.59 -26.19
N GLU A 3 -50.82 -6.02 -26.98
CA GLU A 3 -49.52 -6.43 -26.46
C GLU A 3 -48.77 -5.16 -26.02
N ASN A 4 -48.63 -4.98 -24.73
CA ASN A 4 -47.90 -3.87 -24.17
C ASN A 4 -46.44 -4.35 -23.93
N TYR A 5 -45.57 -4.10 -24.89
CA TYR A 5 -44.17 -4.45 -24.81
C TYR A 5 -43.29 -3.35 -24.19
N PHE A 6 -43.92 -2.30 -23.66
CA PHE A 6 -43.18 -1.19 -23.07
C PHE A 6 -42.98 -1.44 -21.58
N MET A 7 -41.73 -1.42 -21.17
CA MET A 7 -41.31 -1.55 -19.77
C MET A 7 -42.11 -0.55 -18.90
N GLY A 8 -42.88 -1.07 -17.93
CA GLY A 8 -43.68 -0.29 -17.00
C GLY A 8 -45.10 0.00 -17.46
N MET A 9 -45.54 -0.33 -18.70
CA MET A 9 -46.92 -0.15 -19.12
C MET A 9 -47.91 -1.13 -18.50
N ASP A 10 -47.44 -2.37 -18.24
CA ASP A 10 -48.21 -3.39 -17.51
C ASP A 10 -47.71 -3.55 -16.05
N GLY A 11 -46.92 -2.56 -15.56
CA GLY A 11 -46.27 -2.59 -14.29
C GLY A 11 -44.90 -3.27 -14.33
N PHE A 12 -44.07 -2.88 -13.40
CA PHE A 12 -42.77 -3.55 -13.16
C PHE A 12 -42.99 -4.84 -12.39
N VAL A 13 -42.39 -5.93 -12.84
CA VAL A 13 -42.26 -7.14 -12.05
C VAL A 13 -40.92 -7.09 -11.32
N TRP A 14 -40.99 -6.68 -10.07
CA TRP A 14 -39.83 -6.56 -9.20
C TRP A 14 -39.46 -7.94 -8.64
N PHE A 15 -38.19 -8.12 -8.32
CA PHE A 15 -37.71 -9.25 -7.58
C PHE A 15 -36.66 -8.84 -6.55
N THR A 16 -36.54 -9.68 -5.52
CA THR A 16 -35.32 -9.85 -4.74
C THR A 16 -34.76 -11.22 -5.03
N GLY A 17 -33.46 -11.40 -4.94
CA GLY A 17 -32.84 -12.68 -5.25
C GLY A 17 -31.42 -12.75 -4.76
N VAL A 18 -30.79 -13.90 -5.02
CA VAL A 18 -29.40 -14.15 -4.66
C VAL A 18 -28.60 -14.46 -5.90
N VAL A 19 -27.41 -13.88 -6.00
CA VAL A 19 -26.44 -14.18 -7.05
C VAL A 19 -25.87 -15.57 -6.81
N GLU A 20 -25.92 -16.44 -7.83
CA GLU A 20 -25.40 -17.81 -7.75
C GLU A 20 -24.24 -18.08 -8.72
N ASP A 21 -24.06 -17.26 -9.77
CA ASP A 21 -22.94 -17.40 -10.70
C ASP A 21 -22.61 -16.05 -11.33
N ARG A 22 -21.33 -15.67 -11.32
CA ARG A 22 -20.79 -14.46 -11.96
C ARG A 22 -19.86 -14.75 -13.14
N ASN A 23 -19.70 -16.02 -13.50
CA ASN A 23 -18.79 -16.43 -14.58
C ASN A 23 -19.45 -16.30 -15.96
N ASP A 24 -19.86 -15.09 -16.32
CA ASP A 24 -20.49 -14.79 -17.60
C ASP A 24 -19.59 -15.18 -18.79
N PRO A 25 -19.96 -16.19 -19.62
CA PRO A 25 -19.14 -16.65 -20.73
C PRO A 25 -18.93 -15.57 -21.81
N SER A 26 -19.86 -14.61 -21.91
CA SER A 26 -19.75 -13.47 -22.81
C SER A 26 -18.94 -12.31 -22.26
N LYS A 27 -18.52 -12.38 -20.98
CA LYS A 27 -17.75 -11.33 -20.29
C LYS A 27 -18.41 -9.94 -20.34
N LEU A 28 -19.74 -9.91 -20.21
CA LEU A 28 -20.53 -8.67 -20.17
C LEU A 28 -20.78 -8.17 -18.76
N GLY A 29 -20.24 -8.84 -17.72
CA GLY A 29 -20.45 -8.52 -16.31
C GLY A 29 -21.86 -8.88 -15.82
N ARG A 30 -22.54 -9.81 -16.49
CA ARG A 30 -23.82 -10.36 -16.05
C ARG A 30 -23.60 -11.40 -14.96
N VAL A 31 -24.65 -11.64 -14.19
CA VAL A 31 -24.66 -12.67 -13.15
C VAL A 31 -25.96 -13.52 -13.26
N LYS A 32 -25.93 -14.75 -12.77
CA LYS A 32 -27.14 -15.55 -12.62
C LYS A 32 -27.76 -15.29 -11.26
N VAL A 33 -29.07 -15.06 -11.24
CA VAL A 33 -29.81 -14.71 -10.02
C VAL A 33 -30.98 -15.66 -9.83
N ARG A 34 -31.06 -16.28 -8.68
CA ARG A 34 -32.26 -16.97 -8.23
C ARG A 34 -33.22 -15.98 -7.60
N CYS A 35 -34.37 -15.79 -8.25
CA CYS A 35 -35.36 -14.79 -7.84
C CYS A 35 -36.35 -15.40 -6.85
N LEU A 36 -36.52 -14.76 -5.69
CA LEU A 36 -37.42 -15.20 -4.64
C LEU A 36 -38.88 -15.17 -5.11
N GLY A 37 -39.62 -16.23 -4.83
CA GLY A 37 -41.03 -16.38 -5.24
C GLY A 37 -41.23 -16.74 -6.71
N LEU A 38 -40.16 -16.81 -7.52
CA LEU A 38 -40.22 -17.24 -8.92
C LEU A 38 -39.47 -18.54 -9.17
N HIS A 39 -38.29 -18.67 -8.54
CA HIS A 39 -37.45 -19.87 -8.69
C HIS A 39 -37.53 -20.73 -7.44
N SER A 40 -37.54 -22.08 -7.62
CA SER A 40 -37.48 -23.03 -6.52
C SER A 40 -36.15 -22.96 -5.79
N GLU A 41 -36.16 -23.21 -4.47
CA GLU A 41 -34.96 -23.46 -3.68
C GLU A 41 -34.25 -24.78 -4.06
N SER A 42 -34.98 -25.70 -4.66
CA SER A 42 -34.45 -26.98 -5.14
C SER A 42 -33.54 -26.75 -6.35
N THR A 43 -32.25 -27.02 -6.19
CA THR A 43 -31.27 -26.99 -7.28
C THR A 43 -31.43 -28.20 -8.25
N VAL A 44 -32.22 -29.19 -7.86
CA VAL A 44 -32.59 -30.30 -8.73
C VAL A 44 -33.70 -29.91 -9.72
N ASP A 45 -34.66 -29.07 -9.26
CA ASP A 45 -35.76 -28.60 -10.11
C ASP A 45 -35.30 -27.46 -11.02
N ILE A 46 -34.52 -26.57 -10.53
CA ILE A 46 -33.91 -25.43 -11.25
C ILE A 46 -32.43 -25.38 -10.92
N PRO A 47 -31.56 -26.02 -11.68
CA PRO A 47 -30.11 -25.90 -11.50
C PRO A 47 -29.61 -24.46 -11.70
N THR A 48 -28.50 -24.10 -11.09
CA THR A 48 -27.90 -22.75 -11.23
C THR A 48 -27.56 -22.43 -12.68
N GLU A 49 -27.14 -23.45 -13.48
CA GLU A 49 -26.85 -23.29 -14.90
C GLU A 49 -28.07 -22.91 -15.75
N ASP A 50 -29.29 -23.19 -15.28
CA ASP A 50 -30.53 -22.87 -15.98
C ASP A 50 -31.11 -21.50 -15.61
N LEU A 51 -30.54 -20.82 -14.59
CA LEU A 51 -30.96 -19.48 -14.23
C LEU A 51 -30.64 -18.47 -15.34
N PRO A 52 -31.52 -17.48 -15.59
CA PRO A 52 -31.26 -16.43 -16.57
C PRO A 52 -30.10 -15.53 -16.17
N TRP A 53 -29.35 -15.06 -17.17
CA TRP A 53 -28.33 -14.04 -16.98
C TRP A 53 -28.95 -12.66 -16.75
N ALA A 54 -28.72 -12.10 -15.59
CA ALA A 54 -29.14 -10.74 -15.22
C ALA A 54 -28.10 -9.72 -15.66
N HIS A 55 -28.55 -8.64 -16.31
CA HIS A 55 -27.74 -7.44 -16.47
C HIS A 55 -27.65 -6.69 -15.15
N VAL A 56 -26.47 -6.09 -14.88
CA VAL A 56 -26.28 -5.24 -13.68
C VAL A 56 -26.27 -3.79 -14.11
N MET A 57 -27.22 -3.02 -13.61
CA MET A 57 -27.32 -1.59 -13.88
C MET A 57 -26.11 -0.88 -13.27
N GLN A 58 -25.45 -0.05 -14.07
CA GLN A 58 -24.32 0.77 -13.61
C GLN A 58 -24.80 2.17 -13.21
N SER A 59 -24.08 2.78 -12.27
CA SER A 59 -24.34 4.18 -11.92
C SER A 59 -24.04 5.12 -13.09
N THR A 60 -24.74 6.25 -13.17
CA THR A 60 -24.57 7.25 -14.25
C THR A 60 -23.20 7.93 -14.28
N ASN A 61 -22.41 7.80 -13.22
CA ASN A 61 -21.00 8.23 -13.17
C ASN A 61 -20.01 7.14 -13.64
N ASN A 62 -20.52 5.98 -14.11
CA ASN A 62 -19.75 4.88 -14.67
C ASN A 62 -20.21 4.65 -16.12
N PRO A 63 -19.40 4.99 -17.14
CA PRO A 63 -19.81 4.89 -18.54
C PRO A 63 -20.05 3.46 -19.01
N SER A 64 -19.40 2.45 -18.43
CA SER A 64 -19.49 1.03 -18.82
C SER A 64 -19.43 0.84 -20.36
N MET A 65 -18.52 1.53 -21.02
CA MET A 65 -18.39 1.53 -22.46
C MET A 65 -16.93 1.36 -22.87
N GLN A 66 -16.67 0.39 -23.76
CA GLN A 66 -15.33 0.13 -24.32
C GLN A 66 -14.23 -0.03 -23.26
N GLY A 67 -14.56 -0.63 -22.12
CA GLY A 67 -13.64 -0.85 -21.01
C GLY A 67 -13.46 0.35 -20.08
N LEU A 68 -14.13 1.48 -20.33
CA LEU A 68 -14.11 2.64 -19.45
C LEU A 68 -15.07 2.46 -18.28
N GLY A 69 -14.66 2.88 -17.09
CA GLY A 69 -15.44 2.83 -15.86
C GLY A 69 -15.03 1.71 -14.92
N ASN A 70 -15.88 1.41 -13.93
CA ASN A 70 -15.66 0.36 -12.93
C ASN A 70 -16.36 -0.93 -13.38
N THR A 71 -15.64 -1.79 -14.08
CA THR A 71 -16.16 -3.06 -14.62
C THR A 71 -15.15 -4.18 -14.43
N PRO A 72 -15.60 -5.45 -14.21
CA PRO A 72 -16.96 -5.86 -13.90
C PRO A 72 -17.45 -5.36 -12.55
N THR A 73 -18.70 -5.68 -12.19
CA THR A 73 -19.24 -5.35 -10.86
C THR A 73 -18.54 -6.18 -9.78
N PHE A 74 -18.60 -5.70 -8.53
CA PHE A 74 -18.04 -6.43 -7.37
C PHE A 74 -19.00 -7.47 -6.77
N LEU A 75 -20.09 -7.82 -7.49
CA LEU A 75 -21.01 -8.85 -7.03
C LEU A 75 -20.32 -10.20 -6.89
N VAL A 76 -20.54 -10.84 -5.76
CA VAL A 76 -20.10 -12.21 -5.48
C VAL A 76 -21.30 -13.12 -5.31
N GLU A 77 -21.10 -14.43 -5.45
CA GLU A 77 -22.11 -15.42 -5.15
C GLU A 77 -22.57 -15.30 -3.69
N GLY A 78 -23.85 -15.52 -3.42
CA GLY A 78 -24.45 -15.27 -2.11
C GLY A 78 -24.94 -13.83 -1.87
N THR A 79 -24.60 -12.87 -2.76
CA THR A 79 -25.07 -11.48 -2.63
C THR A 79 -26.57 -11.36 -2.87
N TRP A 80 -27.29 -10.75 -1.91
CA TRP A 80 -28.69 -10.38 -2.08
C TRP A 80 -28.83 -9.13 -2.95
N VAL A 81 -29.72 -9.21 -3.92
CA VAL A 81 -29.95 -8.14 -4.90
C VAL A 81 -31.45 -7.84 -5.05
N VAL A 82 -31.72 -6.61 -5.52
CA VAL A 82 -33.04 -6.16 -5.94
C VAL A 82 -33.00 -5.72 -7.40
N GLY A 83 -34.05 -6.02 -8.15
CA GLY A 83 -34.13 -5.67 -9.56
C GLY A 83 -35.55 -5.83 -10.11
N PHE A 84 -35.66 -5.82 -11.43
CA PHE A 84 -36.90 -6.04 -12.14
C PHE A 84 -36.65 -6.74 -13.48
N PHE A 85 -37.72 -7.29 -14.09
CA PHE A 85 -37.64 -7.93 -15.39
C PHE A 85 -37.96 -6.90 -16.50
N LEU A 86 -37.09 -6.84 -17.51
CA LEU A 86 -37.30 -6.02 -18.72
C LEU A 86 -38.43 -6.56 -19.59
N ASP A 87 -38.65 -7.88 -19.53
CA ASP A 87 -39.66 -8.66 -20.25
C ASP A 87 -40.76 -9.13 -19.29
N SER A 88 -41.57 -8.27 -18.76
CA SER A 88 -42.52 -8.51 -17.68
C SER A 88 -43.31 -9.84 -17.76
N VAL A 89 -43.51 -10.42 -18.95
CA VAL A 89 -44.28 -11.64 -19.19
C VAL A 89 -43.43 -12.90 -18.99
N GLU A 90 -42.33 -13.01 -19.74
CA GLU A 90 -41.51 -14.25 -19.78
C GLU A 90 -40.52 -14.30 -18.60
N LYS A 91 -40.16 -13.17 -18.00
CA LYS A 91 -39.22 -13.05 -16.85
C LYS A 91 -37.85 -13.70 -17.12
N GLN A 92 -37.38 -13.58 -18.36
CA GLN A 92 -36.08 -14.11 -18.80
C GLN A 92 -35.01 -13.04 -18.93
N GLN A 93 -35.36 -11.77 -18.74
CA GLN A 93 -34.44 -10.64 -18.85
C GLN A 93 -34.36 -9.86 -17.52
N PRO A 94 -33.79 -10.45 -16.47
CA PRO A 94 -33.63 -9.75 -15.20
C PRO A 94 -32.57 -8.63 -15.32
N LEU A 95 -32.85 -7.50 -14.64
CA LEU A 95 -31.93 -6.40 -14.48
C LEU A 95 -31.80 -6.10 -12.99
N ILE A 96 -30.56 -6.13 -12.48
CA ILE A 96 -30.25 -5.83 -11.09
C ILE A 96 -30.02 -4.32 -10.95
N MET A 97 -30.66 -3.71 -9.96
CA MET A 97 -30.52 -2.28 -9.64
C MET A 97 -29.57 -2.03 -8.47
N GLY A 98 -29.46 -2.95 -7.55
CA GLY A 98 -28.59 -2.77 -6.37
C GLY A 98 -28.52 -4.00 -5.49
N THR A 99 -27.67 -3.92 -4.47
CA THR A 99 -27.47 -4.94 -3.44
C THR A 99 -28.28 -4.61 -2.18
N LEU A 100 -28.59 -5.63 -1.42
CA LEU A 100 -29.28 -5.52 -0.12
C LEU A 100 -28.36 -6.06 0.97
N PRO A 101 -27.66 -5.20 1.69
CA PRO A 101 -26.85 -5.65 2.83
C PRO A 101 -27.77 -6.12 3.97
N GLY A 102 -27.30 -7.12 4.71
CA GLY A 102 -28.03 -7.70 5.81
C GLY A 102 -27.15 -8.11 6.97
N ILE A 103 -27.61 -9.12 7.71
CA ILE A 103 -26.87 -9.82 8.77
C ILE A 103 -27.03 -11.32 8.50
N PRO A 104 -26.04 -11.97 7.84
CA PRO A 104 -26.08 -13.39 7.57
C PRO A 104 -26.20 -14.19 8.87
N GLN A 105 -27.16 -15.13 8.92
CA GLN A 105 -27.44 -15.95 10.11
C GLN A 105 -26.82 -17.35 10.03
N SER A 106 -26.40 -17.77 8.86
CA SER A 106 -25.82 -19.09 8.61
C SER A 106 -24.81 -19.05 7.47
N VAL A 107 -23.91 -19.99 7.44
CA VAL A 107 -23.00 -20.23 6.30
C VAL A 107 -23.79 -20.65 5.06
N ALA A 108 -23.16 -20.52 3.91
CA ALA A 108 -23.73 -20.95 2.63
C ALA A 108 -24.07 -22.46 2.66
N ASP A 109 -25.26 -22.81 2.20
CA ASP A 109 -25.69 -24.19 1.99
C ASP A 109 -25.60 -24.52 0.49
N THR A 110 -24.51 -25.17 0.08
CA THR A 110 -24.24 -25.52 -1.32
C THR A 110 -25.24 -26.52 -1.92
N THR A 111 -26.11 -27.10 -1.12
CA THR A 111 -27.14 -28.06 -1.57
C THR A 111 -28.45 -27.41 -1.96
N LYS A 112 -28.58 -26.10 -1.68
CA LYS A 112 -29.80 -25.32 -1.88
C LYS A 112 -29.57 -24.09 -2.73
N GLY A 113 -30.59 -23.72 -3.48
CA GLY A 113 -30.65 -22.42 -4.11
C GLY A 113 -30.75 -21.27 -3.12
N PHE A 114 -30.59 -20.02 -3.58
CA PHE A 114 -30.47 -18.80 -2.76
C PHE A 114 -29.24 -18.81 -1.84
N ASN A 115 -28.23 -19.56 -2.21
CA ASN A 115 -26.93 -19.63 -1.55
C ASN A 115 -25.82 -19.51 -2.60
N ASP A 116 -24.59 -19.31 -2.13
CA ASP A 116 -23.41 -19.47 -2.97
C ASP A 116 -23.18 -20.97 -3.23
N PRO A 117 -23.25 -21.47 -4.49
CA PRO A 117 -22.99 -22.86 -4.81
C PRO A 117 -21.57 -23.34 -4.49
N ASN A 118 -20.61 -22.39 -4.37
CA ASN A 118 -19.20 -22.68 -4.03
C ASN A 118 -18.96 -22.73 -2.52
N GLY A 119 -19.91 -22.30 -1.71
CA GLY A 119 -19.79 -22.27 -0.25
C GLY A 119 -18.81 -21.23 0.29
N THR A 120 -18.48 -20.22 -0.51
CA THR A 120 -17.53 -19.18 -0.10
C THR A 120 -18.21 -18.09 0.73
N TYR A 121 -19.43 -17.68 0.37
CA TYR A 121 -20.15 -16.58 1.02
C TYR A 121 -21.63 -16.93 1.28
N PRO A 122 -22.16 -16.62 2.50
CA PRO A 122 -21.46 -16.26 3.71
C PRO A 122 -20.62 -17.41 4.29
N SER A 123 -19.53 -17.08 4.98
CA SER A 123 -18.70 -18.04 5.68
C SER A 123 -18.68 -17.78 7.19
N GLU A 124 -18.20 -18.74 7.99
CA GLU A 124 -18.04 -18.51 9.43
C GLU A 124 -17.16 -17.31 9.73
N LYS A 125 -16.11 -17.12 8.91
CA LYS A 125 -15.14 -16.05 9.09
C LYS A 125 -14.41 -15.73 7.82
N ILE A 126 -14.34 -14.44 7.48
CA ILE A 126 -13.47 -13.92 6.42
C ILE A 126 -12.10 -13.63 7.02
N THR A 127 -11.07 -14.33 6.58
CA THR A 127 -9.74 -14.34 7.23
C THR A 127 -9.08 -12.96 7.27
N HIS A 128 -9.11 -12.21 6.17
CA HIS A 128 -8.44 -10.93 6.05
C HIS A 128 -9.11 -9.79 6.86
N SER A 129 -10.44 -9.85 7.02
CA SER A 129 -11.21 -8.86 7.79
C SER A 129 -11.60 -9.34 9.20
N ASN A 130 -11.46 -10.64 9.46
CA ASN A 130 -12.07 -11.33 10.62
C ASN A 130 -13.61 -11.23 10.67
N HIS A 131 -14.28 -10.74 9.63
CA HIS A 131 -15.73 -10.67 9.52
C HIS A 131 -16.35 -12.06 9.69
N ALA A 132 -17.45 -12.16 10.44
CA ALA A 132 -18.06 -13.44 10.82
C ALA A 132 -19.56 -13.44 10.55
N ILE A 133 -20.18 -14.63 10.66
CA ILE A 133 -21.63 -14.79 10.71
C ILE A 133 -22.21 -13.98 11.89
N GLU A 134 -23.46 -13.59 11.79
CA GLU A 134 -24.20 -12.74 12.75
C GLU A 134 -23.67 -11.30 12.87
N GLU A 135 -22.87 -10.88 11.90
CA GLU A 135 -22.44 -9.49 11.76
C GLU A 135 -23.09 -8.82 10.55
N SER A 136 -23.25 -7.50 10.65
CA SER A 136 -23.69 -6.68 9.52
C SER A 136 -22.75 -6.81 8.33
N ASP A 137 -23.28 -6.87 7.09
CA ASP A 137 -22.50 -6.83 5.86
C ASP A 137 -21.74 -5.49 5.65
N VAL A 138 -22.03 -4.48 6.45
CA VAL A 138 -21.24 -3.25 6.44
C VAL A 138 -19.84 -3.55 6.96
N ASN A 139 -18.81 -3.09 6.25
CA ASN A 139 -17.43 -3.35 6.56
C ASN A 139 -17.05 -2.96 8.02
N ARG A 140 -16.25 -3.76 8.69
CA ARG A 140 -15.80 -3.51 10.07
C ARG A 140 -15.05 -2.19 10.23
N LEU A 141 -14.25 -1.79 9.23
CA LEU A 141 -13.57 -0.48 9.25
C LEU A 141 -14.57 0.68 9.23
N ALA A 142 -15.71 0.52 8.53
CA ALA A 142 -16.75 1.54 8.52
C ALA A 142 -17.55 1.55 9.82
N ARG A 143 -17.78 0.39 10.45
CA ARG A 143 -18.57 0.27 11.68
C ARG A 143 -17.82 0.63 12.95
N ASN A 144 -16.54 0.26 13.03
CA ASN A 144 -15.68 0.43 14.20
C ASN A 144 -16.33 -0.07 15.52
N ASP A 145 -16.93 -1.26 15.47
CA ASP A 145 -17.58 -1.86 16.64
C ASP A 145 -16.52 -2.33 17.65
N SER A 146 -16.74 -2.01 18.93
CA SER A 146 -15.87 -2.47 20.01
C SER A 146 -15.79 -4.01 20.06
N GLY A 147 -14.57 -4.55 20.13
CA GLY A 147 -14.31 -5.99 20.18
C GLY A 147 -14.47 -6.70 18.83
N LYS A 148 -14.66 -5.94 17.73
CA LYS A 148 -14.81 -6.46 16.36
C LYS A 148 -13.95 -5.67 15.38
N GLU A 149 -12.71 -5.41 15.76
CA GLU A 149 -11.77 -4.66 14.93
C GLU A 149 -11.44 -5.43 13.64
N HIS A 150 -11.22 -4.70 12.57
CA HIS A 150 -10.73 -5.26 11.32
C HIS A 150 -9.27 -5.70 11.47
N ALA A 151 -8.92 -6.87 10.93
CA ALA A 151 -7.58 -7.45 11.04
C ALA A 151 -6.45 -6.52 10.57
N VAL A 152 -6.71 -5.65 9.58
CA VAL A 152 -5.70 -4.72 9.05
C VAL A 152 -5.21 -3.72 10.10
N VAL A 153 -6.06 -3.28 11.02
CA VAL A 153 -5.66 -2.32 12.07
C VAL A 153 -4.61 -2.95 12.98
N SER A 154 -4.87 -4.17 13.44
CA SER A 154 -3.92 -4.94 14.25
C SER A 154 -2.64 -5.27 13.47
N ALA A 155 -2.76 -5.70 12.22
CA ALA A 155 -1.61 -6.03 11.36
C ALA A 155 -0.69 -4.81 11.13
N LYS A 156 -1.25 -3.63 10.91
CA LYS A 156 -0.48 -2.38 10.78
C LYS A 156 0.29 -2.06 12.05
N ASN A 157 -0.36 -2.14 13.21
CA ASN A 157 0.26 -1.81 14.48
C ASN A 157 1.32 -2.85 14.91
N THR A 158 1.06 -4.14 14.69
CA THR A 158 2.00 -5.22 15.03
C THR A 158 3.23 -5.21 14.13
N GLY A 159 3.07 -4.89 12.85
CA GLY A 159 4.15 -4.89 11.86
C GLY A 159 4.93 -3.57 11.78
N ARG A 160 4.79 -2.64 12.72
CA ARG A 160 5.49 -1.36 12.73
C ARG A 160 7.00 -1.54 12.84
N THR A 161 7.74 -0.73 12.10
CA THR A 161 9.19 -0.58 12.28
C THR A 161 9.44 0.43 13.41
N THR A 162 10.20 0.02 14.43
CA THR A 162 10.51 0.86 15.59
C THR A 162 12.00 0.87 15.88
N GLY A 163 12.48 1.89 16.59
CA GLY A 163 13.86 1.98 17.02
C GLY A 163 14.85 2.20 15.87
N VAL A 164 14.45 2.85 14.77
CA VAL A 164 15.35 3.12 13.65
C VAL A 164 16.38 4.16 14.04
N ALA A 165 17.66 3.79 13.98
CA ALA A 165 18.75 4.66 14.37
C ALA A 165 18.87 5.89 13.44
N ILE A 166 19.16 7.04 14.05
CA ILE A 166 19.49 8.29 13.35
C ILE A 166 21.00 8.48 13.37
N ALA A 167 21.60 8.78 12.23
CA ALA A 167 23.05 8.96 12.10
C ALA A 167 23.57 10.05 13.06
N ASN A 168 24.71 9.79 13.73
CA ASN A 168 25.35 10.67 14.71
C ASN A 168 24.42 11.14 15.84
N SER A 169 23.46 10.30 16.22
CA SER A 169 22.49 10.59 17.29
C SER A 169 22.33 9.38 18.20
N SER A 170 22.00 9.63 19.46
CA SER A 170 21.55 8.59 20.40
C SER A 170 20.04 8.36 20.33
N THR A 171 19.33 9.11 19.48
CA THR A 171 17.88 8.99 19.29
C THR A 171 17.53 8.08 18.15
N THR A 172 16.31 7.59 18.15
CA THR A 172 15.71 6.77 17.11
C THR A 172 14.41 7.39 16.65
N PHE A 173 13.88 6.92 15.53
CA PHE A 173 12.51 7.19 15.14
C PHE A 173 11.70 5.89 14.98
N ASP A 174 10.40 6.01 15.15
CA ASP A 174 9.45 4.92 14.98
C ASP A 174 8.50 5.24 13.83
N GLU A 175 8.09 4.21 13.12
CA GLU A 175 6.93 4.32 12.24
C GLU A 175 5.70 4.68 13.09
N PRO A 176 4.90 5.68 12.73
CA PRO A 176 3.67 6.02 13.45
C PRO A 176 2.71 4.83 13.56
N ALA A 177 1.94 4.75 14.64
CA ALA A 177 0.83 3.83 14.73
C ALA A 177 -0.26 4.18 13.70
N SER A 178 -1.15 3.21 13.38
CA SER A 178 -2.30 3.50 12.54
C SER A 178 -3.13 4.64 13.13
N ALA A 179 -3.47 5.61 12.31
CA ALA A 179 -4.33 6.73 12.67
C ALA A 179 -5.84 6.37 12.65
N TYR A 180 -6.18 5.08 12.48
CA TYR A 180 -7.55 4.62 12.42
C TYR A 180 -8.32 4.95 13.71
N SER A 181 -9.39 5.73 13.56
CA SER A 181 -10.32 6.09 14.65
C SER A 181 -11.70 6.47 14.08
N ALA A 182 -12.22 5.60 13.22
CA ALA A 182 -13.46 5.87 12.48
C ALA A 182 -14.70 5.94 13.37
N SER A 183 -15.67 6.73 12.94
CA SER A 183 -17.01 6.82 13.55
C SER A 183 -18.07 6.57 12.48
N TYR A 184 -18.87 5.52 12.67
CA TYR A 184 -19.98 5.20 11.77
C TYR A 184 -20.97 6.37 11.67
N PRO A 185 -21.47 6.73 10.51
CA PRO A 185 -21.28 6.12 9.17
C PRO A 185 -20.26 6.83 8.28
N LYS A 186 -19.23 7.45 8.82
CA LYS A 186 -18.38 8.41 8.12
C LYS A 186 -17.15 7.81 7.41
N ASN A 187 -16.77 6.57 7.68
CA ASN A 187 -15.68 5.93 6.97
C ASN A 187 -16.22 5.17 5.74
N HIS A 188 -15.81 5.60 4.56
CA HIS A 188 -16.18 5.01 3.27
C HIS A 188 -15.12 4.00 2.87
N VAL A 189 -15.49 2.72 2.89
CA VAL A 189 -14.57 1.61 2.69
C VAL A 189 -14.91 0.85 1.42
N MET A 190 -13.91 0.61 0.58
CA MET A 190 -13.95 -0.38 -0.49
C MET A 190 -12.96 -1.48 -0.15
N GLU A 191 -13.43 -2.71 -0.05
CA GLU A 191 -12.62 -3.89 0.20
C GLU A 191 -12.87 -4.93 -0.87
N THR A 192 -11.80 -5.56 -1.36
CA THR A 192 -11.88 -6.63 -2.36
C THR A 192 -11.87 -8.00 -1.68
N GLU A 193 -12.25 -9.06 -2.43
CA GLU A 193 -12.25 -10.44 -1.94
C GLU A 193 -10.89 -10.93 -1.41
N SER A 194 -9.79 -10.36 -1.89
CA SER A 194 -8.43 -10.68 -1.42
C SER A 194 -7.96 -9.83 -0.26
N GLY A 195 -8.77 -8.85 0.19
CA GLY A 195 -8.42 -7.96 1.29
C GLY A 195 -7.59 -6.73 0.91
N HIS A 196 -7.64 -6.29 -0.36
CA HIS A 196 -7.18 -4.95 -0.71
C HIS A 196 -8.21 -3.93 -0.24
N ILE A 197 -7.74 -2.83 0.35
CA ILE A 197 -8.62 -1.85 0.99
C ILE A 197 -8.31 -0.45 0.48
N LYS A 198 -9.36 0.34 0.30
CA LYS A 198 -9.31 1.78 0.09
C LYS A 198 -10.32 2.46 0.99
N GLU A 199 -9.88 3.47 1.75
CA GLU A 199 -10.70 4.18 2.72
C GLU A 199 -10.59 5.69 2.54
N TYR A 200 -11.75 6.35 2.68
CA TYR A 200 -11.87 7.77 2.90
C TYR A 200 -12.69 7.96 4.17
N ASP A 201 -12.03 8.36 5.25
CA ASP A 201 -12.66 8.57 6.56
C ASP A 201 -12.90 10.06 6.78
N ASP A 202 -14.17 10.43 6.84
CA ASP A 202 -14.66 11.79 7.10
C ASP A 202 -15.04 11.98 8.59
N THR A 203 -14.55 11.12 9.49
CA THR A 203 -14.76 11.26 10.92
C THR A 203 -14.14 12.57 11.41
N SER A 204 -14.97 13.46 11.96
CA SER A 204 -14.55 14.81 12.36
C SER A 204 -13.39 14.79 13.35
N GLY A 205 -12.28 15.45 12.98
CA GLY A 205 -11.03 15.49 13.75
C GLY A 205 -10.23 14.19 13.72
N GLN A 206 -10.60 13.24 12.84
CA GLN A 206 -9.91 11.98 12.59
C GLN A 206 -9.89 11.64 11.08
N GLU A 207 -10.02 12.65 10.24
CA GLU A 207 -10.05 12.49 8.79
C GLU A 207 -8.82 11.71 8.31
N ARG A 208 -9.03 10.73 7.40
CA ARG A 208 -7.95 9.83 6.99
C ARG A 208 -8.14 9.34 5.56
N ILE A 209 -7.02 9.23 4.83
CA ILE A 209 -6.97 8.51 3.54
C ILE A 209 -6.05 7.31 3.71
N HIS A 210 -6.51 6.14 3.28
CA HIS A 210 -5.75 4.89 3.41
C HIS A 210 -5.92 3.99 2.19
N GLU A 211 -4.81 3.43 1.72
CA GLU A 211 -4.82 2.38 0.69
C GLU A 211 -3.87 1.25 1.12
N TYR A 212 -4.37 0.03 1.11
CA TYR A 212 -3.70 -1.13 1.68
C TYR A 212 -3.70 -2.32 0.72
N HIS A 213 -2.53 -2.89 0.52
CA HIS A 213 -2.35 -4.16 -0.15
C HIS A 213 -2.37 -5.31 0.86
N THR A 214 -3.04 -6.44 0.55
CA THR A 214 -3.22 -7.59 1.44
C THR A 214 -1.91 -8.16 2.03
N LYS A 215 -0.74 -7.90 1.46
CA LYS A 215 0.58 -8.28 1.99
C LYS A 215 1.17 -7.29 2.98
N GLY A 216 0.49 -6.18 3.28
CA GLY A 216 0.92 -5.22 4.29
C GLY A 216 1.61 -3.97 3.74
N THR A 217 1.81 -3.84 2.43
CA THR A 217 2.22 -2.57 1.81
C THR A 217 1.05 -1.59 1.82
N PHE A 218 1.27 -0.36 2.27
CA PHE A 218 0.22 0.66 2.34
C PHE A 218 0.77 2.09 2.30
N TYR A 219 -0.12 3.03 2.06
CA TYR A 219 0.06 4.40 2.53
C TYR A 219 -1.16 4.86 3.35
N GLU A 220 -0.89 5.76 4.30
CA GLU A 220 -1.90 6.37 5.14
C GLU A 220 -1.59 7.86 5.29
N ILE A 221 -2.60 8.71 5.16
CA ILE A 221 -2.53 10.13 5.46
C ILE A 221 -3.49 10.39 6.60
N ASP A 222 -2.97 10.93 7.71
CA ASP A 222 -3.75 11.19 8.92
C ASP A 222 -4.40 12.59 8.90
N LYS A 223 -5.16 12.89 9.96
CA LYS A 223 -5.88 14.16 10.16
C LYS A 223 -5.00 15.41 10.18
N ASP A 224 -3.73 15.27 10.44
CA ASP A 224 -2.74 16.36 10.49
C ASP A 224 -1.96 16.48 9.18
N GLY A 225 -2.28 15.64 8.18
CA GLY A 225 -1.63 15.58 6.88
C GLY A 225 -0.29 14.81 6.89
N ASN A 226 0.05 14.10 7.96
CA ASN A 226 1.23 13.26 7.97
C ASN A 226 0.99 12.03 7.09
N LYS A 227 1.96 11.73 6.22
CA LYS A 227 1.91 10.57 5.35
C LYS A 227 2.89 9.49 5.80
N VAL A 228 2.37 8.29 6.03
CA VAL A 228 3.14 7.07 6.24
C VAL A 228 3.07 6.22 4.99
N THR A 229 4.21 5.73 4.51
CA THR A 229 4.28 4.73 3.45
C THR A 229 5.12 3.56 3.94
N ARG A 230 4.55 2.35 3.94
CA ARG A 230 5.25 1.10 4.23
C ARG A 230 5.30 0.25 2.98
N VAL A 231 6.47 -0.24 2.63
CA VAL A 231 6.68 -1.23 1.57
C VAL A 231 7.25 -2.49 2.21
N VAL A 232 6.54 -3.61 2.09
CA VAL A 232 6.95 -4.90 2.69
C VAL A 232 7.93 -5.66 1.80
N GLY A 233 7.84 -5.47 0.50
CA GLY A 233 8.78 -6.02 -0.47
C GLY A 233 9.77 -4.98 -0.96
N ASP A 234 10.25 -5.13 -2.20
CA ASP A 234 11.12 -4.16 -2.85
C ASP A 234 10.34 -2.91 -3.28
N ASN A 235 11.01 -1.76 -3.23
CA ASN A 235 10.49 -0.51 -3.79
C ASN A 235 11.33 -0.11 -5.01
N TYR A 236 10.67 0.15 -6.13
CA TYR A 236 11.28 0.62 -7.38
C TYR A 236 10.73 2.00 -7.71
N GLU A 237 11.61 3.01 -7.74
CA GLU A 237 11.26 4.35 -8.19
C GLU A 237 12.09 4.69 -9.43
N VAL A 238 11.42 4.91 -10.56
CA VAL A 238 12.05 5.18 -11.86
C VAL A 238 11.50 6.49 -12.41
N ILE A 239 12.35 7.51 -12.50
CA ILE A 239 11.99 8.84 -12.95
C ILE A 239 12.68 9.11 -14.28
N ALA A 240 11.92 9.26 -15.38
CA ALA A 240 12.45 9.53 -16.70
C ALA A 240 12.89 10.99 -16.90
N GLY A 241 12.45 11.89 -16.03
CA GLY A 241 12.81 13.30 -16.03
C GLY A 241 13.70 13.67 -14.85
N SER A 242 13.41 14.79 -14.19
CA SER A 242 14.12 15.27 -13.01
C SER A 242 13.30 15.00 -11.74
N ASP A 243 13.98 14.73 -10.65
CA ASP A 243 13.40 14.67 -9.31
C ASP A 243 13.79 15.90 -8.49
N PHE A 244 12.84 16.52 -7.80
CA PHE A 244 13.04 17.68 -6.95
C PHE A 244 12.47 17.40 -5.56
N VAL A 245 13.35 17.23 -4.57
CA VAL A 245 12.96 16.98 -3.17
C VAL A 245 13.35 18.17 -2.32
N ASN A 246 12.37 18.75 -1.61
CA ASN A 246 12.58 19.82 -0.65
C ASN A 246 12.03 19.42 0.72
N VAL A 247 12.90 19.32 1.72
CA VAL A 247 12.53 19.02 3.11
C VAL A 247 12.87 20.22 3.97
N LYS A 248 11.85 20.87 4.54
CA LYS A 248 12.05 22.05 5.43
C LYS A 248 12.56 21.69 6.82
N GLY A 249 12.38 20.45 7.24
CA GLY A 249 12.89 19.92 8.50
C GLY A 249 14.10 19.03 8.28
N SER A 250 14.24 18.01 9.08
CA SER A 250 15.32 17.01 8.96
C SER A 250 14.94 15.88 8.03
N ALA A 251 15.89 15.36 7.26
CA ALA A 251 15.78 14.14 6.51
C ALA A 251 16.72 13.07 7.09
N ASN A 252 16.19 11.88 7.39
CA ASN A 252 16.97 10.76 7.91
C ASN A 252 16.90 9.59 6.93
N LEU A 253 18.05 9.09 6.51
CA LEU A 253 18.17 7.89 5.68
C LEU A 253 19.03 6.87 6.41
N THR A 254 18.43 5.73 6.79
CA THR A 254 19.13 4.62 7.43
C THR A 254 19.05 3.41 6.52
N VAL A 255 20.20 2.86 6.15
CA VAL A 255 20.33 1.67 5.30
C VAL A 255 21.14 0.63 6.07
N SER A 256 20.56 -0.55 6.29
CA SER A 256 21.18 -1.60 7.11
C SER A 256 22.36 -2.30 6.44
N GLU A 257 22.43 -2.25 5.11
CA GLU A 257 23.49 -2.91 4.35
C GLU A 257 24.28 -1.90 3.51
N THR A 258 24.05 -1.82 2.22
CA THR A 258 24.84 -1.00 1.30
C THR A 258 24.01 0.14 0.72
N LEU A 259 24.49 1.37 0.86
CA LEU A 259 24.02 2.54 0.10
C LEU A 259 24.96 2.77 -1.08
N SER A 260 24.46 2.63 -2.31
CA SER A 260 25.21 2.89 -3.54
C SER A 260 24.68 4.14 -4.24
N ILE A 261 25.54 5.14 -4.47
CA ILE A 261 25.20 6.37 -5.19
C ILE A 261 26.08 6.45 -6.43
N LYS A 262 25.47 6.60 -7.63
CA LYS A 262 26.17 6.78 -8.90
C LYS A 262 25.59 7.97 -9.65
N ALA A 263 26.43 8.95 -9.92
CA ALA A 263 26.05 10.14 -10.69
C ALA A 263 27.24 10.60 -11.55
N LYS A 264 26.98 11.43 -12.57
CA LYS A 264 28.03 12.15 -13.30
C LYS A 264 28.72 13.16 -12.40
N THR A 265 27.96 13.86 -11.56
CA THR A 265 28.45 14.86 -10.60
C THR A 265 27.66 14.73 -9.29
N ILE A 266 28.31 14.76 -8.16
CA ILE A 266 27.72 14.85 -6.83
C ILE A 266 28.15 16.18 -6.25
N GLN A 267 27.21 17.03 -5.86
CA GLN A 267 27.45 18.30 -5.17
C GLN A 267 26.84 18.20 -3.77
N MET A 268 27.64 18.50 -2.76
CA MET A 268 27.22 18.56 -1.35
C MET A 268 27.61 19.91 -0.78
N GLU A 269 26.64 20.62 -0.22
CA GLU A 269 26.85 21.92 0.42
C GLU A 269 26.18 21.89 1.80
N ALA A 270 26.92 22.18 2.84
CA ALA A 270 26.45 22.20 4.22
C ALA A 270 27.38 23.07 5.08
N ASP A 271 26.84 23.66 6.14
CA ASP A 271 27.66 24.38 7.15
C ASP A 271 28.62 23.42 7.86
N THR A 272 28.23 22.17 8.05
CA THR A 272 29.04 21.13 8.68
C THR A 272 28.76 19.75 8.04
N ILE A 273 29.80 19.03 7.71
CA ILE A 273 29.74 17.63 7.28
C ILE A 273 30.46 16.78 8.32
N ASN A 274 29.73 15.88 8.99
CA ASN A 274 30.28 14.90 9.92
C ASN A 274 30.30 13.53 9.24
N GLU A 275 31.49 12.97 9.10
CA GLU A 275 31.70 11.67 8.47
C GLU A 275 32.40 10.74 9.47
N VAL A 276 31.82 9.56 9.72
CA VAL A 276 32.37 8.54 10.60
C VAL A 276 32.53 7.24 9.84
N TYR A 277 33.76 6.79 9.68
CA TYR A 277 34.11 5.59 8.95
C TYR A 277 34.95 4.61 9.78
N GLY A 278 34.74 3.32 9.61
CA GLY A 278 35.73 2.31 9.98
C GLY A 278 36.93 2.33 9.02
N THR A 279 36.66 2.47 7.72
CA THR A 279 37.68 2.63 6.67
C THR A 279 37.12 3.56 5.59
N HIS A 280 37.93 4.51 5.17
CA HIS A 280 37.65 5.38 4.01
C HIS A 280 38.64 5.08 2.89
N THR A 281 38.14 4.72 1.70
CA THR A 281 38.96 4.55 0.51
C THR A 281 38.48 5.51 -0.58
N SER A 282 39.37 6.32 -1.11
CA SER A 282 39.10 7.19 -2.26
C SER A 282 40.05 6.88 -3.40
N THR A 283 39.49 6.61 -4.60
CA THR A 283 40.24 6.43 -5.83
C THR A 283 39.85 7.53 -6.80
N THR A 284 40.76 8.41 -7.14
CA THR A 284 40.50 9.58 -7.96
C THR A 284 41.69 9.92 -8.84
N GLY A 285 41.46 10.53 -10.01
CA GLY A 285 42.53 11.06 -10.85
C GLY A 285 43.15 12.34 -10.28
N THR A 286 42.38 13.16 -9.58
CA THR A 286 42.83 14.38 -8.90
C THR A 286 42.05 14.54 -7.60
N TYR A 287 42.75 14.77 -6.52
CA TYR A 287 42.16 15.13 -5.22
C TYR A 287 42.64 16.51 -4.81
N THR A 288 41.71 17.44 -4.59
CA THR A 288 42.01 18.78 -4.12
C THR A 288 41.26 19.04 -2.81
N HIS A 289 41.97 19.44 -1.80
CA HIS A 289 41.42 19.91 -0.52
C HIS A 289 41.87 21.36 -0.31
N THR A 290 40.90 22.28 -0.18
CA THR A 290 41.17 23.69 0.04
C THR A 290 40.51 24.13 1.33
N ALA A 291 41.30 24.55 2.33
CA ALA A 291 40.82 25.18 3.53
C ALA A 291 41.13 26.68 3.39
N THR A 292 40.11 27.52 3.32
CA THR A 292 40.29 29.01 3.18
C THR A 292 40.62 29.66 4.51
N THR A 293 40.15 29.10 5.60
CA THR A 293 40.52 29.51 6.97
C THR A 293 40.56 28.25 7.84
N GLY A 294 41.58 28.11 8.68
CA GLY A 294 41.74 26.95 9.55
C GLY A 294 42.80 25.97 9.06
N ASN A 295 42.95 24.87 9.78
CA ASN A 295 43.97 23.86 9.55
C ASN A 295 43.40 22.50 9.23
N THR A 296 44.10 21.70 8.41
CA THR A 296 43.89 20.26 8.30
C THR A 296 44.67 19.62 9.46
N THR A 297 43.96 18.96 10.38
CA THR A 297 44.57 18.35 11.56
C THR A 297 44.43 16.82 11.48
N TYR A 298 45.53 16.12 11.72
CA TYR A 298 45.54 14.70 11.92
C TYR A 298 45.90 14.44 13.38
N SER A 299 44.95 14.02 14.20
CA SER A 299 45.17 13.89 15.66
C SER A 299 45.78 12.57 16.08
N SER A 300 45.74 11.54 15.24
CA SER A 300 46.44 10.29 15.48
C SER A 300 46.65 9.55 14.14
N GLY A 301 47.67 8.73 14.06
CA GLY A 301 48.05 8.03 12.84
C GLY A 301 49.17 8.71 12.05
N GLU A 302 49.49 8.19 10.90
CA GLU A 302 50.62 8.64 10.06
C GLU A 302 50.11 8.98 8.65
N ILE A 303 50.66 10.04 8.06
CA ILE A 303 50.51 10.35 6.66
C ILE A 303 51.66 9.77 5.88
N THR A 304 51.40 8.86 4.96
CA THR A 304 52.41 8.30 4.06
C THR A 304 52.13 8.76 2.63
N VAL A 305 53.10 9.39 2.02
CA VAL A 305 53.09 9.83 0.61
C VAL A 305 54.22 9.16 -0.12
N ASN A 306 53.94 8.39 -1.17
CA ASN A 306 54.96 7.64 -1.94
C ASN A 306 55.86 6.79 -1.04
N SER A 307 55.29 6.08 -0.08
CA SER A 307 56.00 5.25 0.92
C SER A 307 56.87 6.04 1.91
N ILE A 308 56.77 7.35 1.96
CA ILE A 308 57.45 8.20 2.91
C ILE A 308 56.44 8.64 3.99
N THR A 309 56.71 8.23 5.23
CA THR A 309 55.93 8.65 6.41
C THR A 309 56.30 10.08 6.78
N GLN A 310 55.34 11.02 6.70
CA GLN A 310 55.60 12.44 6.85
C GLN A 310 56.09 12.83 8.28
N THR A 311 55.66 12.06 9.27
CA THR A 311 56.02 12.32 10.68
C THR A 311 57.36 11.71 11.10
N LYS A 312 57.91 10.83 10.29
CA LYS A 312 59.11 10.04 10.64
C LYS A 312 60.22 10.04 9.57
N HIS A 313 60.02 10.76 8.46
CA HIS A 313 61.05 10.84 7.45
C HIS A 313 62.24 11.70 7.92
N THR A 314 63.40 11.28 7.52
CA THR A 314 64.65 12.00 7.77
C THR A 314 65.29 12.37 6.43
N HIS A 315 66.10 13.39 6.43
CA HIS A 315 66.90 13.76 5.28
C HIS A 315 68.39 13.55 5.59
N SER A 316 69.09 12.87 4.71
CA SER A 316 70.55 12.80 4.81
C SER A 316 71.12 14.15 4.36
N GLN A 317 71.97 14.70 5.16
CA GLN A 317 72.76 15.87 4.81
C GLN A 317 74.06 15.36 4.12
N GLY A 318 74.31 15.86 2.91
CA GLY A 318 75.56 15.54 2.21
C GLY A 318 76.79 16.14 2.94
N SER A 319 77.95 15.59 2.67
CA SER A 319 79.21 16.12 3.22
C SER A 319 79.37 17.58 2.81
N ASP A 320 79.63 18.44 3.80
CA ASP A 320 79.97 19.81 3.52
C ASP A 320 81.44 19.98 3.10
N SER A 321 81.84 21.19 2.76
CA SER A 321 83.22 21.46 2.32
C SER A 321 84.30 21.25 3.35
N ASP A 322 83.90 21.06 4.63
CA ASP A 322 84.83 20.90 5.77
C ASP A 322 85.09 19.43 6.10
N GLY A 323 84.41 18.45 5.39
CA GLY A 323 84.63 17.02 5.47
C GLY A 323 83.98 16.37 6.71
N ASP A 324 83.01 16.96 7.29
CA ASP A 324 82.23 16.35 8.36
C ASP A 324 81.41 15.19 7.86
N SER A 325 81.18 14.21 8.73
CA SER A 325 80.40 13.03 8.44
C SER A 325 78.96 13.40 8.11
N GLU A 326 78.36 12.72 7.11
CA GLU A 326 76.89 12.82 6.85
C GLU A 326 76.12 12.59 8.15
N VAL A 327 75.28 13.53 8.52
CA VAL A 327 74.36 13.38 9.66
C VAL A 327 72.94 13.37 9.16
N GLU A 328 72.20 12.39 9.54
CA GLU A 328 70.77 12.38 9.29
C GLU A 328 70.10 13.49 10.10
N THR A 329 69.23 14.24 9.47
CA THR A 329 68.39 15.20 10.19
C THR A 329 67.45 14.47 11.13
N ASN A 330 67.15 15.04 12.28
CA ASN A 330 66.15 14.50 13.17
C ASN A 330 64.76 14.42 12.47
N SER A 331 63.97 13.43 12.84
CA SER A 331 62.55 13.40 12.42
C SER A 331 61.90 14.73 12.75
N PRO A 332 60.93 15.16 11.91
CA PRO A 332 60.21 16.39 12.18
C PRO A 332 59.64 16.38 13.61
N THR A 333 59.98 17.36 14.39
CA THR A 333 59.38 17.57 15.74
C THR A 333 57.97 18.09 15.58
N SER A 334 57.05 17.67 16.46
CA SER A 334 55.70 18.28 16.53
C SER A 334 55.87 19.78 16.63
N GLY A 335 55.34 20.49 15.62
CA GLY A 335 55.47 21.94 15.52
C GLY A 335 54.92 22.65 16.73
N THR A 336 55.67 23.64 17.16
CA THR A 336 55.20 24.69 18.10
C THR A 336 54.26 25.63 17.39
#